data_6dc47fd26b7d2182cd760de1a3e0d8ff
#
_entry.id   6dc47fd26b7d2182cd760de1a3e0d8ff
#
_cell.length_a   1.000
_cell.length_b   1.000
_cell.length_c   1.000
_cell.angle_alpha   90.00
_cell.angle_beta   90.00
_cell.angle_gamma   90.00
#
_symmetry.space_group_name_H-M   'P 1'
#
loop_
_entity.id
_entity.type
_entity.pdbx_description
1 polymer ?
#
loop_
_entity_poly.entity_id
_entity_poly.type
_entity_poly.pdbx_seq_one_letter_code
_entity_poly.pdbx_strand_id
1 'polypeptide(L)'
;PFGAPIAHGYLTASLANLFLPQLMEVQGTSMGVNYGCDKIRFPSPVTVGSKIRGTGSITTVEETKDAGIQVKVTILIEIEGNDRPACIIETISRFYTA
;
A
#
# COMPACT_ATOMS: atom_id res chain seq x y z
N PRO A 1 24.26 10.97 -4.46
CA PRO A 1 23.85 10.94 -5.86
C PRO A 1 22.46 11.52 -6.13
N PHE A 2 21.63 11.70 -5.08
CA PHE A 2 20.27 12.22 -5.24
C PHE A 2 20.15 13.71 -4.85
N GLY A 3 21.23 14.36 -4.48
CA GLY A 3 21.25 15.78 -4.13
C GLY A 3 20.59 16.14 -2.79
N ALA A 4 19.95 15.20 -2.12
CA ALA A 4 19.30 15.38 -0.82
C ALA A 4 19.12 14.02 -0.16
N PRO A 5 18.94 13.98 1.18
CA PRO A 5 18.59 12.73 1.84
C PRO A 5 17.27 12.17 1.30
N ILE A 6 17.21 10.85 1.16
CA ILE A 6 16.02 10.15 0.67
C ILE A 6 15.51 9.19 1.73
N ALA A 7 14.21 8.90 1.66
CA ALA A 7 13.61 7.88 2.50
C ALA A 7 14.02 6.49 1.99
N HIS A 8 14.20 5.55 2.94
CA HIS A 8 14.36 4.15 2.57
C HIS A 8 13.15 3.65 1.80
N GLY A 9 13.37 2.80 0.79
CA GLY A 9 12.29 2.23 0.01
C GLY A 9 11.26 1.52 0.90
N TYR A 10 11.70 0.72 1.88
CA TYR A 10 10.78 0.05 2.79
C TYR A 10 10.04 1.01 3.71
N LEU A 11 10.62 2.15 4.05
CA LEU A 11 9.88 3.18 4.78
C LEU A 11 8.73 3.71 3.91
N THR A 12 9.01 4.01 2.66
CA THR A 12 7.97 4.44 1.71
C THR A 12 6.89 3.36 1.55
N ALA A 13 7.28 2.10 1.40
CA ALA A 13 6.33 1.00 1.28
C ALA A 13 5.47 0.84 2.55
N SER A 14 6.04 1.07 3.73
CA SER A 14 5.29 0.95 4.99
C SER A 14 4.13 1.97 5.08
N LEU A 15 4.23 3.08 4.38
CA LEU A 15 3.17 4.08 4.33
C LEU A 15 1.90 3.54 3.65
N ALA A 16 1.98 2.42 2.92
CA ALA A 16 0.79 1.75 2.40
C ALA A 16 -0.18 1.36 3.52
N ASN A 17 0.32 1.00 4.70
CA ASN A 17 -0.52 0.71 5.85
C ASN A 17 -1.23 1.95 6.39
N LEU A 18 -0.65 3.14 6.19
CA LEU A 18 -1.30 4.39 6.53
C LEU A 18 -2.39 4.74 5.52
N PHE A 19 -2.11 4.56 4.23
CA PHE A 19 -3.03 4.92 3.17
C PHE A 19 -4.17 3.92 2.99
N LEU A 20 -3.91 2.62 3.21
CA LEU A 20 -4.90 1.58 2.92
C LEU A 20 -6.24 1.79 3.65
N PRO A 21 -6.29 2.09 4.96
CA PRO A 21 -7.56 2.35 5.62
C PRO A 21 -8.28 3.60 5.13
N GLN A 22 -7.54 4.55 4.55
CA GLN A 22 -8.12 5.76 3.96
C GLN A 22 -8.69 5.53 2.57
N LEU A 23 -8.17 4.50 1.87
CA LEU A 23 -8.56 4.18 0.50
C LEU A 23 -9.66 3.14 0.43
N MET A 24 -9.79 2.31 1.46
CA MET A 24 -10.70 1.18 1.48
C MET A 24 -11.28 0.99 2.87
N GLU A 25 -12.61 0.79 2.92
CA GLU A 25 -13.29 0.44 4.16
C GLU A 25 -13.90 -0.95 4.00
N VAL A 26 -13.71 -1.81 5.01
CA VAL A 26 -14.28 -3.16 5.04
C VAL A 26 -15.23 -3.26 6.22
N GLN A 27 -16.52 -3.48 5.92
CA GLN A 27 -17.55 -3.59 6.94
C GLN A 27 -17.85 -5.04 7.27
N GLY A 28 -18.37 -5.26 8.48
CA GLY A 28 -18.80 -6.58 8.91
C GLY A 28 -17.67 -7.50 9.36
N THR A 29 -16.46 -6.99 9.49
CA THR A 29 -15.31 -7.76 9.95
C THR A 29 -14.85 -7.28 11.32
N SER A 30 -14.35 -8.20 12.14
CA SER A 30 -13.81 -7.90 13.46
C SER A 30 -12.29 -7.77 13.47
N MET A 31 -11.62 -8.34 12.45
CA MET A 31 -10.17 -8.37 12.41
C MET A 31 -9.67 -8.25 10.97
N GLY A 32 -8.70 -7.36 10.78
CA GLY A 32 -7.97 -7.27 9.53
C GLY A 32 -6.49 -7.60 9.77
N VAL A 33 -5.91 -8.37 8.86
CA VAL A 33 -4.52 -8.80 8.95
C VAL A 33 -3.80 -8.38 7.69
N ASN A 34 -2.66 -7.71 7.86
CA ASN A 34 -1.72 -7.48 6.76
C ASN A 34 -1.02 -8.80 6.48
N TYR A 35 -1.47 -9.51 5.45
CA TYR A 35 -0.96 -10.84 5.13
C TYR A 35 0.37 -10.79 4.39
N GLY A 36 0.58 -9.78 3.55
CA GLY A 36 1.78 -9.64 2.76
C GLY A 36 1.61 -8.75 1.56
N CYS A 37 2.47 -8.97 0.57
CA CYS A 37 2.39 -8.26 -0.71
C CYS A 37 2.98 -9.14 -1.80
N ASP A 38 2.46 -9.00 -3.02
CA ASP A 38 2.96 -9.76 -4.17
C ASP A 38 4.11 -9.06 -4.86
N LYS A 39 4.00 -7.73 -5.04
CA LYS A 39 4.99 -6.95 -5.77
C LYS A 39 5.24 -5.64 -5.08
N ILE A 40 6.51 -5.25 -5.01
CA ILE A 40 6.92 -3.94 -4.52
C ILE A 40 7.96 -3.40 -5.50
N ARG A 41 7.76 -2.16 -5.96
CA ARG A 41 8.71 -1.45 -6.81
C ARG A 41 8.89 -0.03 -6.32
N PHE A 42 10.10 0.49 -6.49
CA PHE A 42 10.48 1.84 -6.09
C PHE A 42 11.02 2.61 -7.30
N PRO A 43 10.14 3.08 -8.20
CA PRO A 43 10.59 3.77 -9.43
C PRO A 43 11.34 5.07 -9.18
N SER A 44 11.02 5.78 -8.09
CA SER A 44 11.66 7.07 -7.77
C SER A 44 11.93 7.18 -6.28
N PRO A 45 13.08 7.77 -5.87
CA PRO A 45 13.36 8.01 -4.46
C PRO A 45 12.51 9.15 -3.90
N VAL A 46 12.20 9.09 -2.60
CA VAL A 46 11.52 10.17 -1.89
C VAL A 46 12.57 10.99 -1.17
N THR A 47 12.76 12.24 -1.57
CA THR A 47 13.66 13.15 -0.88
C THR A 47 12.97 13.76 0.33
N VAL A 48 13.76 14.12 1.35
CA VAL A 48 13.24 14.78 2.55
C VAL A 48 12.51 16.06 2.17
N GLY A 49 11.35 16.28 2.73
CA GLY A 49 10.51 17.45 2.45
C GLY A 49 9.53 17.27 1.30
N SER A 50 9.55 16.12 0.62
CA SER A 50 8.60 15.83 -0.46
C SER A 50 7.20 15.63 0.10
N LYS A 51 6.19 16.04 -0.69
CA LYS A 51 4.79 15.72 -0.41
C LYS A 51 4.42 14.47 -1.18
N ILE A 52 3.80 13.51 -0.51
CA ILE A 52 3.39 12.25 -1.11
C ILE A 52 1.90 12.02 -0.89
N ARG A 53 1.32 11.21 -1.76
CA ARG A 53 -0.07 10.75 -1.60
C ARG A 53 -0.17 9.30 -2.01
N GLY A 54 -1.19 8.60 -1.49
CA GLY A 54 -1.52 7.25 -1.89
C GLY A 54 -2.79 7.21 -2.70
N THR A 55 -2.79 6.43 -3.78
CA THR A 55 -3.99 6.08 -4.53
C THR A 55 -4.04 4.56 -4.64
N GLY A 56 -5.23 3.99 -4.73
CA GLY A 56 -5.34 2.54 -4.74
C GLY A 56 -6.49 2.05 -5.57
N SER A 57 -6.35 0.80 -6.04
CA SER A 57 -7.43 0.09 -6.72
C SER A 57 -7.45 -1.36 -6.26
N ILE A 58 -8.65 -1.86 -5.98
CA ILE A 58 -8.86 -3.25 -5.59
C ILE A 58 -8.70 -4.11 -6.84
N THR A 59 -7.77 -5.08 -6.79
CA THR A 59 -7.50 -5.95 -7.93
C THR A 59 -8.21 -7.30 -7.82
N THR A 60 -8.26 -7.89 -6.61
CA THR A 60 -8.99 -9.15 -6.40
C THR A 60 -9.64 -9.17 -5.02
N VAL A 61 -10.75 -9.92 -4.93
CA VAL A 61 -11.42 -10.23 -3.68
C VAL A 61 -11.76 -11.73 -3.72
N GLU A 62 -11.23 -12.50 -2.79
CA GLU A 62 -11.39 -13.95 -2.77
C GLU A 62 -11.70 -14.47 -1.37
N GLU A 63 -12.48 -15.56 -1.30
CA GLU A 63 -12.68 -16.26 -0.05
C GLU A 63 -11.48 -17.13 0.27
N THR A 64 -11.13 -17.21 1.55
CA THR A 64 -10.05 -18.08 2.01
C THR A 64 -10.61 -19.39 2.56
N LYS A 65 -9.74 -20.39 2.74
CA LYS A 65 -10.15 -21.70 3.25
C LYS A 65 -10.59 -21.66 4.72
N ASP A 66 -10.17 -20.64 5.45
CA ASP A 66 -10.47 -20.47 6.89
C ASP A 66 -11.60 -19.47 7.15
N ALA A 67 -12.51 -19.33 6.19
CA ALA A 67 -13.69 -18.45 6.26
C ALA A 67 -13.37 -16.95 6.35
N GLY A 68 -12.21 -16.56 5.84
CA GLY A 68 -11.85 -15.16 5.68
C GLY A 68 -12.07 -14.67 4.27
N ILE A 69 -11.78 -13.38 4.07
CA ILE A 69 -11.77 -12.74 2.76
C ILE A 69 -10.38 -12.17 2.53
N GLN A 70 -9.77 -12.51 1.41
CA GLN A 70 -8.50 -11.96 0.99
C GLN A 70 -8.74 -10.88 -0.06
N VAL A 71 -8.16 -9.71 0.19
CA VAL A 71 -8.29 -8.56 -0.71
C VAL A 71 -6.89 -8.14 -1.15
N LYS A 72 -6.70 -8.03 -2.46
CA LYS A 72 -5.49 -7.46 -3.04
C LYS A 72 -5.78 -6.07 -3.53
N VAL A 73 -4.93 -5.12 -3.16
CA VAL A 73 -5.05 -3.72 -3.52
C VAL A 73 -3.71 -3.25 -4.08
N THR A 74 -3.74 -2.67 -5.26
CA THR A 74 -2.57 -2.00 -5.81
C THR A 74 -2.56 -0.56 -5.31
N ILE A 75 -1.51 -0.18 -4.61
CA ILE A 75 -1.34 1.16 -4.07
C ILE A 75 -0.17 1.83 -4.77
N LEU A 76 -0.42 3.03 -5.28
CA LEU A 76 0.61 3.91 -5.81
C LEU A 76 0.89 4.98 -4.77
N ILE A 77 2.16 5.15 -4.41
CA ILE A 77 2.59 6.28 -3.59
C ILE A 77 3.27 7.27 -4.52
N GLU A 78 2.64 8.41 -4.71
CA GLU A 78 3.06 9.41 -5.67
C GLU A 78 3.74 10.58 -4.97
N ILE A 79 4.65 11.23 -5.68
CA ILE A 79 5.39 12.40 -5.21
C ILE A 79 4.88 13.62 -5.96
N GLU A 80 4.51 14.67 -5.24
CA GLU A 80 4.08 15.92 -5.87
C GLU A 80 5.17 16.46 -6.81
N GLY A 81 4.76 16.78 -8.03
CA GLY A 81 5.66 17.32 -9.04
C GLY A 81 6.52 16.28 -9.76
N ASN A 82 6.34 15.00 -9.51
CA ASN A 82 7.11 13.94 -10.14
C ASN A 82 6.19 13.05 -10.98
N ASP A 83 6.61 12.76 -12.22
CA ASP A 83 5.82 11.92 -13.14
C ASP A 83 5.85 10.45 -12.78
N ARG A 84 6.89 10.00 -12.06
CA ARG A 84 7.04 8.61 -11.68
C ARG A 84 6.68 8.45 -10.21
N PRO A 85 5.94 7.38 -9.84
CA PRO A 85 5.60 7.14 -8.45
C PRO A 85 6.84 6.76 -7.62
N ALA A 86 6.77 7.01 -6.32
CA ALA A 86 7.81 6.59 -5.39
C ALA A 86 7.74 5.09 -5.11
N CYS A 87 6.53 4.55 -5.09
CA CYS A 87 6.32 3.14 -4.76
C CYS A 87 5.06 2.62 -5.46
N ILE A 88 5.16 1.40 -5.95
CA ILE A 88 4.02 0.61 -6.43
C ILE A 88 4.03 -0.67 -5.60
N ILE A 89 2.97 -0.91 -4.84
CA ILE A 89 2.87 -2.09 -4.00
C ILE A 89 1.50 -2.74 -4.15
N GLU A 90 1.49 -4.05 -4.39
CA GLU A 90 0.27 -4.84 -4.36
C GLU A 90 0.16 -5.50 -2.99
N THR A 91 -0.70 -4.94 -2.14
CA THR A 91 -0.89 -5.44 -0.78
C THR A 91 -1.86 -6.60 -0.75
N ILE A 92 -1.66 -7.50 0.21
CA ILE A 92 -2.56 -8.62 0.48
C ILE A 92 -3.03 -8.48 1.91
N SER A 93 -4.33 -8.31 2.09
CA SER A 93 -4.95 -8.22 3.40
C SER A 93 -6.00 -9.30 3.55
N ARG A 94 -6.17 -9.80 4.76
CA ARG A 94 -7.22 -10.77 5.07
C ARG A 94 -8.11 -10.23 6.16
N PHE A 95 -9.41 -10.45 6.01
CA PHE A 95 -10.43 -9.97 6.93
C PHE A 95 -11.28 -11.15 7.40
N TYR A 96 -11.59 -11.16 8.69
CA TYR A 96 -12.32 -12.23 9.34
C TYR A 96 -13.49 -11.65 10.14
N THR A 97 -14.59 -12.39 10.18
CA THR A 97 -15.72 -12.06 11.05
C THR A 97 -15.47 -12.60 12.46
N ALA A 98 -16.12 -11.96 13.43
CA ALA A 98 -16.02 -12.42 14.82
C ALA A 98 -16.66 -13.79 15.03
#